data_c3e34c04000e6e4524ac063d8e1e48b2
#
_entry.id   c3e34c04000e6e4524ac063d8e1e48b2
#
_cell.length_a   1.000
_cell.length_b   1.000
_cell.length_c   1.000
_cell.angle_alpha   90.00
_cell.angle_beta   90.00
_cell.angle_gamma   90.00
#
_symmetry.space_group_name_H-M   'P 1'
#
loop_
_entity.id
_entity.type
_entity.pdbx_description
1 polymer ?
#
loop_
_entity_poly.entity_id
_entity_poly.type
_entity_poly.pdbx_seq_one_letter_code
_entity_poly.pdbx_strand_id
1 'polypeptide(L)'
;MPTSILSVSRGSASWCLALALLPVASPASAQQPLDQTWKEIAAILQSPPVDAGGYVRFNFPRKDLAVHVGDVAIPAPFALTGWVGFDGTPDSASAMGDLVVTAAELGRVLAELARQSVEVTAVHNHLAGEEPQVIYIHFHLLGPAARTAHALDAALRLTGSPRPVMPAGAAAVTIDSAVVFTALGKHGKASGAMAQVGFVLVPGAVTMHGRPVLPALGYASPINVLQVSANRAVATGDFALTAGQLPQLLSALAGHGVTATAVHHHLVGEEPKIYFVHFWGAAPLTDLLRALRAALDASK
;
A
#
# COMPACT_ATOMS: atom_id res chain seq x y z
N MET A 1 29.84 -73.22 65.08
CA MET A 1 29.80 -72.00 65.87
C MET A 1 30.29 -70.85 64.95
N PRO A 2 29.45 -70.01 64.42
CA PRO A 2 29.93 -68.78 63.73
C PRO A 2 29.57 -67.54 64.52
N THR A 3 30.49 -66.69 64.65
CA THR A 3 30.46 -65.34 65.25
C THR A 3 29.87 -64.31 64.28
N SER A 4 28.79 -63.66 64.74
CA SER A 4 28.16 -62.50 64.04
C SER A 4 28.98 -61.26 64.17
N ILE A 5 29.22 -60.53 63.05
CA ILE A 5 29.76 -59.18 63.04
C ILE A 5 28.68 -58.24 62.59
N LEU A 6 28.27 -57.30 63.47
CA LEU A 6 27.35 -56.23 63.20
C LEU A 6 28.12 -55.09 62.44
N SER A 7 27.63 -54.77 61.25
CA SER A 7 28.10 -53.60 60.52
C SER A 7 27.13 -52.39 60.71
N VAL A 8 27.64 -51.30 61.24
CA VAL A 8 26.92 -50.04 61.41
C VAL A 8 27.06 -49.23 60.13
N SER A 9 26.00 -49.01 59.43
CA SER A 9 25.95 -48.10 58.24
C SER A 9 25.72 -46.72 58.72
N ARG A 10 26.68 -45.86 58.44
CA ARG A 10 26.53 -44.37 58.57
C ARG A 10 25.79 -43.81 57.34
N GLY A 11 24.56 -43.38 57.51
CA GLY A 11 23.80 -42.66 56.50
C GLY A 11 24.28 -41.19 56.40
N SER A 12 24.85 -40.89 55.27
CA SER A 12 25.18 -39.49 54.92
C SER A 12 23.92 -38.87 54.27
N ALA A 13 23.31 -37.93 54.96
CA ALA A 13 22.22 -37.11 54.40
C ALA A 13 22.82 -36.02 53.49
N SER A 14 22.68 -36.18 52.17
CA SER A 14 22.97 -35.14 51.20
C SER A 14 21.79 -34.18 51.10
N TRP A 15 21.97 -32.97 51.55
CA TRP A 15 21.06 -31.90 51.36
C TRP A 15 21.24 -31.32 49.95
N CYS A 16 20.38 -31.67 48.99
CA CYS A 16 20.28 -31.02 47.71
C CYS A 16 19.56 -29.67 47.87
N LEU A 17 20.32 -28.59 47.84
CA LEU A 17 19.74 -27.22 47.70
C LEU A 17 19.22 -27.06 46.30
N ALA A 18 17.90 -27.21 46.13
CA ALA A 18 17.24 -26.85 44.87
C ALA A 18 17.16 -25.33 44.75
N LEU A 19 18.05 -24.74 43.93
CA LEU A 19 17.94 -23.34 43.52
C LEU A 19 16.74 -23.22 42.58
N ALA A 20 15.63 -22.69 43.06
CA ALA A 20 14.48 -22.35 42.25
C ALA A 20 14.84 -21.09 41.41
N LEU A 21 15.18 -21.30 40.15
CA LEU A 21 15.27 -20.22 39.13
C LEU A 21 13.87 -19.70 38.87
N LEU A 22 13.52 -18.59 39.50
CA LEU A 22 12.33 -17.81 39.14
C LEU A 22 12.52 -17.28 37.70
N PRO A 23 11.58 -17.47 36.78
CA PRO A 23 11.65 -16.84 35.47
C PRO A 23 11.54 -15.34 35.66
N VAL A 24 12.60 -14.60 35.34
CA VAL A 24 12.55 -13.14 35.17
C VAL A 24 11.69 -12.91 33.93
N ALA A 25 10.40 -12.61 34.13
CA ALA A 25 9.56 -12.11 33.07
C ALA A 25 10.15 -10.77 32.62
N SER A 26 10.77 -10.73 31.45
CA SER A 26 11.10 -9.48 30.78
C SER A 26 9.81 -8.69 30.62
N PRO A 27 9.76 -7.40 31.02
CA PRO A 27 8.58 -6.60 30.78
C PRO A 27 8.34 -6.57 29.28
N ALA A 28 7.16 -7.02 28.84
CA ALA A 28 6.71 -6.81 27.47
C ALA A 28 6.75 -5.32 27.25
N SER A 29 7.66 -4.87 26.38
CA SER A 29 7.75 -3.46 25.99
C SER A 29 6.40 -3.09 25.38
N ALA A 30 5.61 -2.30 26.09
CA ALA A 30 4.34 -1.81 25.57
C ALA A 30 4.65 -1.03 24.30
N GLN A 31 4.19 -1.54 23.16
CA GLN A 31 4.40 -0.90 21.86
C GLN A 31 3.75 0.48 21.92
N GLN A 32 4.55 1.52 21.70
CA GLN A 32 4.04 2.89 21.75
C GLN A 32 2.95 3.07 20.67
N PRO A 33 1.93 3.89 20.93
CA PRO A 33 0.93 4.22 19.92
C PRO A 33 1.60 4.73 18.64
N LEU A 34 1.03 4.39 17.49
CA LEU A 34 1.54 4.75 16.17
C LEU A 34 1.88 6.24 16.06
N ASP A 35 0.99 7.10 16.56
CA ASP A 35 1.16 8.56 16.54
C ASP A 35 2.40 9.03 17.33
N GLN A 36 2.78 8.34 18.39
CA GLN A 36 3.98 8.68 19.15
C GLN A 36 5.24 8.18 18.46
N THR A 37 5.21 6.96 17.91
CA THR A 37 6.36 6.37 17.21
C THR A 37 6.73 7.15 15.95
N TRP A 38 5.73 7.65 15.20
CA TRP A 38 5.91 8.33 13.92
C TRP A 38 5.71 9.86 14.00
N LYS A 39 5.71 10.43 15.21
CA LYS A 39 5.40 11.84 15.46
C LYS A 39 6.29 12.82 14.66
N GLU A 40 7.58 12.56 14.58
CA GLU A 40 8.51 13.40 13.83
C GLU A 40 8.18 13.39 12.34
N ILE A 41 7.96 12.21 11.77
CA ILE A 41 7.64 12.03 10.36
C ILE A 41 6.30 12.70 10.02
N ALA A 42 5.30 12.54 10.91
CA ALA A 42 4.01 13.19 10.77
C ALA A 42 4.11 14.73 10.77
N ALA A 43 4.98 15.29 11.61
CA ALA A 43 5.22 16.73 11.67
C ALA A 43 5.91 17.25 10.39
N ILE A 44 6.92 16.54 9.88
CA ILE A 44 7.62 16.90 8.63
C ILE A 44 6.64 16.85 7.45
N LEU A 45 5.94 15.73 7.29
CA LEU A 45 5.02 15.49 6.18
C LEU A 45 3.68 16.25 6.31
N GLN A 46 3.38 16.79 7.49
CA GLN A 46 2.09 17.44 7.81
C GLN A 46 0.89 16.54 7.47
N SER A 47 1.03 15.24 7.73
CA SER A 47 0.05 14.21 7.46
C SER A 47 0.04 13.20 8.63
N PRO A 48 -1.12 12.75 9.09
CA PRO A 48 -1.19 11.75 10.16
C PRO A 48 -0.72 10.38 9.65
N PRO A 49 -0.06 9.57 10.52
CA PRO A 49 0.28 8.19 10.21
C PRO A 49 -0.99 7.33 10.18
N VAL A 50 -1.02 6.39 9.24
CA VAL A 50 -2.11 5.42 9.09
C VAL A 50 -1.51 4.01 9.12
N ASP A 51 -2.04 3.12 9.96
CA ASP A 51 -1.74 1.70 9.88
C ASP A 51 -2.36 1.11 8.60
N ALA A 52 -1.50 0.62 7.73
CA ALA A 52 -1.90 0.05 6.44
C ALA A 52 -1.77 -1.48 6.40
N GLY A 53 -1.66 -2.13 7.57
CA GLY A 53 -1.57 -3.58 7.69
C GLY A 53 -0.17 -4.12 7.39
N GLY A 54 0.78 -3.78 8.24
CA GLY A 54 2.19 -4.21 8.17
C GLY A 54 3.17 -3.10 7.76
N TYR A 55 2.67 -1.94 7.36
CA TYR A 55 3.48 -0.74 7.12
C TYR A 55 2.72 0.52 7.56
N VAL A 56 3.45 1.62 7.74
CA VAL A 56 2.87 2.92 8.10
C VAL A 56 2.78 3.80 6.87
N ARG A 57 1.62 4.40 6.63
CA ARG A 57 1.33 5.19 5.45
C ARG A 57 1.01 6.64 5.82
N PHE A 58 1.47 7.57 5.00
CA PHE A 58 1.10 8.99 5.00
C PHE A 58 0.51 9.34 3.65
N ASN A 59 -0.57 10.12 3.63
CA ASN A 59 -1.34 10.41 2.42
C ASN A 59 -1.33 11.91 2.09
N PHE A 60 -1.32 12.24 0.80
CA PHE A 60 -1.28 13.61 0.25
C PHE A 60 -2.37 13.77 -0.80
N PRO A 61 -3.65 13.88 -0.42
CA PRO A 61 -4.76 14.00 -1.37
C PRO A 61 -4.74 15.35 -2.10
N ARG A 62 -4.77 15.32 -3.43
CA ARG A 62 -4.80 16.50 -4.31
C ARG A 62 -6.22 17.09 -4.38
N LYS A 63 -6.69 17.61 -3.24
CA LYS A 63 -7.99 18.30 -3.13
C LYS A 63 -8.02 19.67 -3.82
N ASP A 64 -6.87 20.16 -4.24
CA ASP A 64 -6.69 21.38 -5.03
C ASP A 64 -7.04 21.18 -6.51
N LEU A 65 -7.13 19.92 -6.97
CA LEU A 65 -7.42 19.60 -8.36
C LEU A 65 -8.89 19.17 -8.54
N ALA A 66 -9.52 19.72 -9.56
CA ALA A 66 -10.85 19.30 -10.03
C ALA A 66 -10.69 18.46 -11.31
N VAL A 67 -10.35 17.19 -11.15
CA VAL A 67 -10.09 16.27 -12.26
C VAL A 67 -11.37 15.55 -12.66
N HIS A 68 -11.59 15.41 -13.98
CA HIS A 68 -12.71 14.67 -14.55
C HIS A 68 -12.21 13.67 -15.61
N VAL A 69 -12.92 12.56 -15.76
CA VAL A 69 -12.81 11.67 -16.94
C VAL A 69 -14.17 11.70 -17.63
N GLY A 70 -14.25 12.40 -18.75
CA GLY A 70 -15.53 12.73 -19.37
C GLY A 70 -16.41 13.57 -18.42
N ASP A 71 -17.60 13.08 -18.11
CA ASP A 71 -18.55 13.71 -17.18
C ASP A 71 -18.39 13.27 -15.72
N VAL A 72 -17.43 12.39 -15.43
CA VAL A 72 -17.19 11.84 -14.08
C VAL A 72 -16.15 12.64 -13.34
N ALA A 73 -16.55 13.31 -12.25
CA ALA A 73 -15.61 13.95 -11.32
C ALA A 73 -14.85 12.88 -10.53
N ILE A 74 -13.53 13.03 -10.44
CA ILE A 74 -12.63 12.10 -9.76
C ILE A 74 -12.30 12.65 -8.36
N PRO A 75 -12.87 12.09 -7.29
CA PRO A 75 -12.54 12.52 -5.94
C PRO A 75 -11.12 12.09 -5.55
N ALA A 76 -10.43 12.94 -4.78
CA ALA A 76 -9.04 12.68 -4.39
C ALA A 76 -8.82 11.27 -3.77
N PRO A 77 -9.67 10.75 -2.87
CA PRO A 77 -9.48 9.41 -2.32
C PRO A 77 -9.61 8.27 -3.34
N PHE A 78 -10.25 8.51 -4.48
CA PHE A 78 -10.48 7.47 -5.50
C PHE A 78 -9.21 7.20 -6.34
N ALA A 79 -8.57 8.28 -6.84
CA ALA A 79 -7.40 8.14 -7.70
C ALA A 79 -6.34 9.25 -7.53
N LEU A 80 -6.60 10.35 -6.81
CA LEU A 80 -5.71 11.53 -6.79
C LEU A 80 -5.00 11.70 -5.43
N THR A 81 -4.68 10.62 -4.74
CA THR A 81 -3.98 10.69 -3.46
C THR A 81 -2.54 10.20 -3.61
N GLY A 82 -1.60 11.15 -3.59
CA GLY A 82 -0.19 10.82 -3.39
C GLY A 82 0.03 10.22 -2.01
N TRP A 83 1.06 9.40 -1.84
CA TRP A 83 1.32 8.73 -0.58
C TRP A 83 2.77 8.26 -0.45
N VAL A 84 3.19 8.02 0.79
CA VAL A 84 4.39 7.24 1.12
C VAL A 84 4.04 6.19 2.16
N GLY A 85 4.55 4.98 1.97
CA GLY A 85 4.49 3.89 2.94
C GLY A 85 5.90 3.54 3.43
N PHE A 86 6.01 3.27 4.72
CA PHE A 86 7.26 2.87 5.39
C PHE A 86 7.12 1.47 5.96
N ASP A 87 7.91 0.54 5.44
CA ASP A 87 8.10 -0.81 6.00
C ASP A 87 9.36 -0.82 6.86
N GLY A 88 9.20 -1.01 8.17
CA GLY A 88 10.26 -0.97 9.17
C GLY A 88 9.99 0.00 10.32
N THR A 89 11.05 0.63 10.82
CA THR A 89 11.02 1.59 11.94
C THR A 89 11.41 3.00 11.48
N PRO A 90 11.15 4.07 12.27
CA PRO A 90 11.61 5.41 11.93
C PRO A 90 13.11 5.51 11.67
N ASP A 91 13.93 4.71 12.37
CA ASP A 91 15.39 4.71 12.22
C ASP A 91 15.87 3.94 10.99
N SER A 92 15.07 2.96 10.50
CA SER A 92 15.42 2.12 9.35
C SER A 92 14.18 1.58 8.68
N ALA A 93 13.85 2.12 7.53
CA ALA A 93 12.68 1.72 6.75
C ALA A 93 13.01 1.57 5.26
N SER A 94 12.22 0.74 4.57
CA SER A 94 12.02 0.79 3.13
C SER A 94 10.82 1.68 2.86
N ALA A 95 11.00 2.76 2.11
CA ALA A 95 9.94 3.69 1.75
C ALA A 95 9.61 3.56 0.27
N MET A 96 8.32 3.42 -0.03
CA MET A 96 7.77 3.42 -1.40
C MET A 96 6.52 4.28 -1.44
N GLY A 97 6.19 4.80 -2.62
CA GLY A 97 4.97 5.55 -2.79
C GLY A 97 4.83 6.21 -4.14
N ASP A 98 3.76 6.97 -4.27
CA ASP A 98 3.42 7.77 -5.45
C ASP A 98 3.22 9.23 -5.07
N LEU A 99 3.74 10.15 -5.87
CA LEU A 99 3.33 11.54 -5.86
C LEU A 99 2.42 11.81 -7.05
N VAL A 100 1.34 12.56 -6.82
CA VAL A 100 0.43 13.00 -7.87
C VAL A 100 0.76 14.44 -8.22
N VAL A 101 1.13 14.69 -9.48
CA VAL A 101 1.56 15.98 -9.97
C VAL A 101 0.82 16.36 -11.26
N THR A 102 0.72 17.66 -11.55
CA THR A 102 0.30 18.17 -12.85
C THR A 102 1.49 18.18 -13.82
N ALA A 103 1.24 18.29 -15.12
CA ALA A 103 2.30 18.45 -16.12
C ALA A 103 3.20 19.66 -15.84
N ALA A 104 2.65 20.75 -15.29
CA ALA A 104 3.41 21.95 -14.92
C ALA A 104 4.31 21.75 -13.68
N GLU A 105 3.98 20.81 -12.81
CA GLU A 105 4.73 20.49 -11.59
C GLU A 105 5.82 19.44 -11.84
N LEU A 106 5.63 18.56 -12.83
CA LEU A 106 6.43 17.36 -13.06
C LEU A 106 7.94 17.63 -13.08
N GLY A 107 8.38 18.55 -13.95
CA GLY A 107 9.82 18.77 -14.16
C GLY A 107 10.54 19.27 -12.90
N ARG A 108 9.91 20.19 -12.14
CA ARG A 108 10.50 20.73 -10.91
C ARG A 108 10.48 19.69 -9.75
N VAL A 109 9.43 18.87 -9.68
CA VAL A 109 9.35 17.78 -8.67
C VAL A 109 10.39 16.70 -8.95
N LEU A 110 10.55 16.26 -10.20
CA LEU A 110 11.60 15.28 -10.58
C LEU A 110 13.00 15.81 -10.29
N ALA A 111 13.28 17.08 -10.60
CA ALA A 111 14.57 17.72 -10.32
C ALA A 111 14.85 17.74 -8.81
N GLU A 112 13.85 18.04 -7.98
CA GLU A 112 13.99 18.05 -6.54
C GLU A 112 14.21 16.62 -5.98
N LEU A 113 13.44 15.63 -6.43
CA LEU A 113 13.65 14.23 -6.03
C LEU A 113 15.07 13.75 -6.37
N ALA A 114 15.56 14.06 -7.57
CA ALA A 114 16.92 13.73 -7.97
C ALA A 114 17.98 14.42 -7.09
N ARG A 115 17.77 15.72 -6.76
CA ARG A 115 18.65 16.48 -5.86
C ARG A 115 18.72 15.87 -4.46
N GLN A 116 17.62 15.27 -3.98
CA GLN A 116 17.50 14.57 -2.71
C GLN A 116 17.98 13.11 -2.79
N SER A 117 18.50 12.66 -3.94
CA SER A 117 18.88 11.27 -4.18
C SER A 117 17.76 10.27 -3.89
N VAL A 118 16.54 10.63 -4.26
CA VAL A 118 15.37 9.73 -4.27
C VAL A 118 15.42 8.89 -5.54
N GLU A 119 15.33 7.58 -5.41
CA GLU A 119 15.20 6.68 -6.56
C GLU A 119 13.79 6.81 -7.14
N VAL A 120 13.66 7.48 -8.28
CA VAL A 120 12.43 7.50 -9.06
C VAL A 120 12.35 6.21 -9.87
N THR A 121 11.35 5.40 -9.61
CA THR A 121 11.21 4.06 -10.20
C THR A 121 10.22 4.03 -11.37
N ALA A 122 9.26 4.98 -11.42
CA ALA A 122 8.37 5.16 -12.56
C ALA A 122 7.82 6.58 -12.65
N VAL A 123 7.49 7.01 -13.87
CA VAL A 123 6.66 8.19 -14.16
C VAL A 123 5.59 7.72 -15.14
N HIS A 124 4.33 7.80 -14.74
CA HIS A 124 3.24 7.15 -15.48
C HIS A 124 1.89 7.84 -15.23
N ASN A 125 0.84 7.41 -15.93
CA ASN A 125 -0.54 7.82 -15.72
C ASN A 125 -1.35 6.66 -15.12
N HIS A 126 -2.34 6.96 -14.27
CA HIS A 126 -3.35 5.98 -13.83
C HIS A 126 -4.60 6.02 -14.70
N LEU A 127 -4.97 7.21 -15.13
CA LEU A 127 -6.16 7.49 -15.91
C LEU A 127 -5.79 7.75 -17.37
N ALA A 128 -6.76 7.81 -18.24
CA ALA A 128 -6.63 8.22 -19.62
C ALA A 128 -7.81 9.11 -20.01
N GLY A 129 -7.49 10.26 -20.64
CA GLY A 129 -8.50 11.25 -21.04
C GLY A 129 -9.06 12.06 -19.87
N GLU A 130 -8.34 12.12 -18.76
CA GLU A 130 -8.67 13.00 -17.64
C GLU A 130 -8.24 14.45 -17.94
N GLU A 131 -9.02 15.41 -17.40
CA GLU A 131 -8.75 16.83 -17.46
C GLU A 131 -8.94 17.49 -16.08
N PRO A 132 -7.96 18.27 -15.59
CA PRO A 132 -6.58 18.37 -16.11
C PRO A 132 -5.83 17.05 -15.98
N GLN A 133 -4.88 16.80 -16.90
CA GLN A 133 -4.03 15.63 -16.86
C GLN A 133 -3.18 15.61 -15.60
N VAL A 134 -3.11 14.44 -14.95
CA VAL A 134 -2.28 14.18 -13.79
C VAL A 134 -1.28 13.05 -14.08
N ILE A 135 -0.11 13.15 -13.47
CA ILE A 135 1.01 12.24 -13.66
C ILE A 135 1.41 11.71 -12.29
N TYR A 136 1.81 10.46 -12.23
CA TYR A 136 2.22 9.79 -11.01
C TYR A 136 3.72 9.51 -11.06
N ILE A 137 4.40 9.81 -9.94
CA ILE A 137 5.84 9.59 -9.78
C ILE A 137 6.02 8.55 -8.69
N HIS A 138 6.32 7.33 -9.08
CA HIS A 138 6.65 6.26 -8.15
C HIS A 138 8.12 6.36 -7.72
N PHE A 139 8.39 6.11 -6.43
CA PHE A 139 9.73 6.27 -5.87
C PHE A 139 10.01 5.21 -4.80
N HIS A 140 11.31 5.05 -4.52
CA HIS A 140 11.82 4.19 -3.47
C HIS A 140 13.01 4.82 -2.74
N LEU A 141 13.10 4.61 -1.42
CA LEU A 141 14.26 4.95 -0.60
C LEU A 141 14.47 3.92 0.50
N LEU A 142 15.74 3.71 0.86
CA LEU A 142 16.14 2.93 2.03
C LEU A 142 16.83 3.84 3.05
N GLY A 143 16.56 3.63 4.35
CA GLY A 143 17.25 4.31 5.45
C GLY A 143 16.31 4.95 6.47
N PRO A 144 16.80 5.95 7.22
CA PRO A 144 15.97 6.65 8.21
C PRO A 144 14.76 7.32 7.56
N ALA A 145 13.56 7.10 8.13
CA ALA A 145 12.31 7.64 7.60
C ALA A 145 12.30 9.19 7.54
N ALA A 146 12.98 9.85 8.47
CA ALA A 146 13.13 11.31 8.48
C ALA A 146 13.80 11.84 7.20
N ARG A 147 14.82 11.13 6.68
CA ARG A 147 15.47 11.49 5.42
C ARG A 147 14.47 11.48 4.27
N THR A 148 13.69 10.41 4.15
CA THR A 148 12.63 10.31 3.13
C THR A 148 11.57 11.39 3.31
N ALA A 149 11.14 11.64 4.56
CA ALA A 149 10.15 12.65 4.86
C ALA A 149 10.60 14.06 4.46
N HIS A 150 11.86 14.45 4.74
CA HIS A 150 12.41 15.74 4.32
C HIS A 150 12.51 15.86 2.79
N ALA A 151 12.94 14.80 2.10
CA ALA A 151 13.01 14.79 0.65
C ALA A 151 11.61 14.97 0.02
N LEU A 152 10.62 14.26 0.54
CA LEU A 152 9.23 14.38 0.06
C LEU A 152 8.59 15.71 0.44
N ASP A 153 8.86 16.26 1.63
CA ASP A 153 8.38 17.60 2.02
C ASP A 153 8.90 18.67 1.04
N ALA A 154 10.20 18.60 0.69
CA ALA A 154 10.78 19.51 -0.30
C ALA A 154 10.11 19.39 -1.68
N ALA A 155 9.84 18.16 -2.15
CA ALA A 155 9.14 17.90 -3.40
C ALA A 155 7.67 18.39 -3.38
N LEU A 156 6.94 18.07 -2.28
CA LEU A 156 5.54 18.45 -2.10
C LEU A 156 5.33 19.96 -2.02
N ARG A 157 6.31 20.75 -1.53
CA ARG A 157 6.29 22.21 -1.54
C ARG A 157 6.29 22.81 -2.95
N LEU A 158 6.68 22.04 -3.95
CA LEU A 158 6.66 22.40 -5.36
C LEU A 158 5.33 22.06 -6.04
N THR A 159 4.36 21.53 -5.32
CA THR A 159 3.03 21.16 -5.81
C THR A 159 1.93 22.01 -5.16
N GLY A 160 0.73 21.95 -5.70
CA GLY A 160 -0.48 22.51 -5.06
C GLY A 160 -1.07 21.63 -3.96
N SER A 161 -0.39 20.55 -3.56
CA SER A 161 -0.90 19.57 -2.58
C SER A 161 -1.22 20.24 -1.25
N PRO A 162 -2.49 20.25 -0.79
CA PRO A 162 -2.87 20.93 0.45
C PRO A 162 -2.24 20.30 1.68
N ARG A 163 -1.60 21.12 2.51
CA ARG A 163 -1.03 20.70 3.81
C ARG A 163 -1.24 21.77 4.88
N PRO A 164 -1.53 21.41 6.14
CA PRO A 164 -1.67 20.04 6.65
C PRO A 164 -2.83 19.28 6.02
N VAL A 165 -2.70 17.96 5.98
CA VAL A 165 -3.74 17.08 5.42
C VAL A 165 -4.96 17.08 6.33
N MET A 166 -6.09 17.51 5.80
CA MET A 166 -7.37 17.54 6.51
C MET A 166 -8.17 16.27 6.24
N PRO A 167 -8.98 15.79 7.20
CA PRO A 167 -9.88 14.66 7.01
C PRO A 167 -10.81 14.84 5.81
N ALA A 168 -11.22 13.73 5.20
CA ALA A 168 -12.22 13.75 4.14
C ALA A 168 -13.60 14.12 4.71
N GLY A 169 -14.39 14.89 3.94
CA GLY A 169 -15.79 15.14 4.25
C GLY A 169 -16.67 13.90 4.00
N ALA A 170 -17.91 13.93 4.50
CA ALA A 170 -18.89 12.87 4.24
C ALA A 170 -19.35 12.88 2.77
N ALA A 171 -19.53 11.69 2.18
CA ALA A 171 -20.06 11.53 0.82
C ALA A 171 -21.59 11.48 0.85
N ALA A 172 -22.22 12.08 -0.15
CA ALA A 172 -23.69 12.09 -0.29
C ALA A 172 -24.26 10.79 -0.86
N VAL A 173 -23.47 10.04 -1.62
CA VAL A 173 -23.82 8.74 -2.22
C VAL A 173 -23.09 7.64 -1.47
N THR A 174 -23.71 6.48 -1.30
CA THR A 174 -23.09 5.30 -0.69
C THR A 174 -23.10 4.15 -1.69
N ILE A 175 -22.01 3.36 -1.69
CA ILE A 175 -21.92 2.12 -2.46
C ILE A 175 -22.40 0.94 -1.61
N ASP A 176 -23.09 -0.02 -2.23
CA ASP A 176 -23.34 -1.31 -1.58
C ASP A 176 -22.05 -2.14 -1.59
N SER A 177 -21.28 -2.02 -0.52
CA SER A 177 -20.00 -2.70 -0.38
C SER A 177 -20.13 -4.23 -0.29
N ALA A 178 -21.28 -4.75 0.18
CA ALA A 178 -21.51 -6.20 0.25
C ALA A 178 -21.62 -6.79 -1.16
N VAL A 179 -22.28 -6.10 -2.07
CA VAL A 179 -22.35 -6.47 -3.50
C VAL A 179 -20.95 -6.49 -4.11
N VAL A 180 -20.14 -5.45 -3.87
CA VAL A 180 -18.77 -5.36 -4.39
C VAL A 180 -17.90 -6.51 -3.87
N PHE A 181 -17.89 -6.72 -2.55
CA PHE A 181 -17.03 -7.74 -1.93
C PHE A 181 -17.43 -9.16 -2.32
N THR A 182 -18.75 -9.43 -2.43
CA THR A 182 -19.24 -10.73 -2.88
C THR A 182 -18.85 -11.00 -4.33
N ALA A 183 -19.06 -10.03 -5.23
CA ALA A 183 -18.75 -10.19 -6.65
C ALA A 183 -17.25 -10.36 -6.91
N LEU A 184 -16.39 -9.62 -6.19
CA LEU A 184 -14.94 -9.73 -6.32
C LEU A 184 -14.36 -10.91 -5.51
N GLY A 185 -15.15 -11.54 -4.62
CA GLY A 185 -14.75 -12.72 -3.86
C GLY A 185 -13.75 -12.40 -2.73
N LYS A 186 -13.67 -11.15 -2.28
CA LYS A 186 -12.79 -10.75 -1.20
C LYS A 186 -13.33 -9.52 -0.47
N HIS A 187 -13.20 -9.50 0.86
CA HIS A 187 -13.50 -8.33 1.67
C HIS A 187 -12.46 -7.23 1.48
N GLY A 188 -12.90 -5.99 1.61
CA GLY A 188 -12.07 -4.79 1.46
C GLY A 188 -12.48 -3.68 2.43
N LYS A 189 -12.24 -2.45 2.03
CA LYS A 189 -12.64 -1.23 2.76
C LYS A 189 -13.70 -0.49 1.97
N ALA A 190 -14.65 0.17 2.66
CA ALA A 190 -15.62 1.04 2.01
C ALA A 190 -15.82 2.31 2.82
N SER A 191 -16.04 3.42 2.13
CA SER A 191 -16.33 4.72 2.71
C SER A 191 -17.14 5.56 1.73
N GLY A 192 -18.36 5.95 2.13
CA GLY A 192 -19.28 6.68 1.26
C GLY A 192 -19.54 5.96 -0.05
N ALA A 193 -19.29 6.63 -1.16
CA ALA A 193 -19.51 6.10 -2.51
C ALA A 193 -18.42 5.14 -3.00
N MET A 194 -17.35 4.91 -2.22
CA MET A 194 -16.18 4.17 -2.66
C MET A 194 -16.01 2.85 -1.92
N ALA A 195 -15.66 1.79 -2.65
CA ALA A 195 -15.15 0.53 -2.11
C ALA A 195 -13.79 0.22 -2.73
N GLN A 196 -12.89 -0.37 -1.92
CA GLN A 196 -11.55 -0.79 -2.33
C GLN A 196 -11.32 -2.24 -1.91
N VAL A 197 -10.81 -3.06 -2.82
CA VAL A 197 -10.42 -4.46 -2.56
C VAL A 197 -9.01 -4.66 -3.11
N GLY A 198 -8.09 -5.17 -2.27
CA GLY A 198 -6.70 -5.43 -2.68
C GLY A 198 -6.45 -6.92 -2.90
N PHE A 199 -5.73 -7.27 -3.95
CA PHE A 199 -5.31 -8.63 -4.29
C PHE A 199 -3.79 -8.73 -4.33
N VAL A 200 -3.27 -9.96 -4.25
CA VAL A 200 -1.88 -10.30 -4.58
C VAL A 200 -1.97 -11.36 -5.66
N LEU A 201 -1.56 -11.01 -6.88
CA LEU A 201 -1.71 -11.84 -8.08
C LEU A 201 -0.36 -12.43 -8.54
N VAL A 202 0.74 -11.81 -8.12
CA VAL A 202 2.08 -12.32 -8.37
C VAL A 202 2.30 -13.56 -7.52
N PRO A 203 2.67 -14.70 -8.10
CA PRO A 203 2.97 -15.91 -7.35
C PRO A 203 4.32 -15.81 -6.63
N GLY A 204 4.34 -16.21 -5.36
CA GLY A 204 5.56 -16.25 -4.54
C GLY A 204 5.97 -14.89 -3.96
N ALA A 205 7.19 -14.83 -3.46
CA ALA A 205 7.76 -13.64 -2.86
C ALA A 205 8.48 -12.79 -3.91
N VAL A 206 8.42 -11.48 -3.76
CA VAL A 206 9.16 -10.50 -4.56
C VAL A 206 10.27 -9.93 -3.73
N THR A 207 11.45 -9.78 -4.31
CA THR A 207 12.58 -9.07 -3.72
C THR A 207 12.96 -7.86 -4.57
N MET A 208 13.51 -6.83 -3.95
CA MET A 208 14.10 -5.68 -4.64
C MET A 208 15.38 -5.28 -3.89
N HIS A 209 16.48 -5.11 -4.63
CA HIS A 209 17.81 -4.90 -4.05
C HIS A 209 18.19 -5.97 -3.01
N GLY A 210 17.78 -7.24 -3.25
CA GLY A 210 18.02 -8.37 -2.35
C GLY A 210 17.20 -8.39 -1.05
N ARG A 211 16.21 -7.50 -0.90
CA ARG A 211 15.32 -7.43 0.27
C ARG A 211 13.90 -7.86 -0.12
N PRO A 212 13.18 -8.58 0.75
CA PRO A 212 11.77 -8.86 0.53
C PRO A 212 10.95 -7.57 0.41
N VAL A 213 10.03 -7.54 -0.56
CA VAL A 213 9.06 -6.46 -0.71
C VAL A 213 7.75 -6.90 -0.07
N LEU A 214 7.21 -6.08 0.82
CA LEU A 214 5.90 -6.33 1.42
C LEU A 214 4.81 -6.22 0.34
N PRO A 215 3.98 -7.25 0.10
CA PRO A 215 2.98 -7.22 -0.96
C PRO A 215 2.07 -6.00 -0.93
N ALA A 216 1.53 -5.67 0.26
CA ALA A 216 0.63 -4.53 0.43
C ALA A 216 1.28 -3.17 0.13
N LEU A 217 2.60 -3.06 0.22
CA LEU A 217 3.35 -1.85 -0.06
C LEU A 217 3.80 -1.78 -1.53
N GLY A 218 4.33 -2.86 -2.10
CA GLY A 218 5.06 -2.82 -3.36
C GLY A 218 4.41 -3.48 -4.57
N TYR A 219 3.53 -4.50 -4.38
CA TYR A 219 2.94 -5.24 -5.51
C TYR A 219 1.52 -5.77 -5.26
N ALA A 220 0.76 -5.09 -4.42
CA ALA A 220 -0.68 -5.34 -4.35
C ALA A 220 -1.38 -4.87 -5.63
N SER A 221 -2.53 -5.46 -5.89
CA SER A 221 -3.44 -5.10 -6.96
C SER A 221 -4.72 -4.50 -6.34
N PRO A 222 -4.74 -3.21 -6.00
CA PRO A 222 -5.93 -2.54 -5.49
C PRO A 222 -6.93 -2.30 -6.63
N ILE A 223 -8.18 -2.65 -6.40
CA ILE A 223 -9.32 -2.30 -7.24
C ILE A 223 -10.19 -1.31 -6.46
N ASN A 224 -10.33 -0.10 -6.99
CA ASN A 224 -11.19 0.94 -6.47
C ASN A 224 -12.45 1.03 -7.30
N VAL A 225 -13.62 1.01 -6.64
CA VAL A 225 -14.94 1.15 -7.29
C VAL A 225 -15.63 2.36 -6.68
N LEU A 226 -16.12 3.27 -7.50
CA LEU A 226 -16.85 4.46 -7.12
C LEU A 226 -18.27 4.42 -7.70
N GLN A 227 -19.28 4.50 -6.83
CA GLN A 227 -20.67 4.69 -7.25
C GLN A 227 -20.89 6.16 -7.63
N VAL A 228 -21.15 6.42 -8.89
CA VAL A 228 -21.36 7.78 -9.42
C VAL A 228 -22.82 8.19 -9.32
N SER A 229 -23.72 7.25 -9.66
CA SER A 229 -25.16 7.42 -9.55
C SER A 229 -25.83 6.06 -9.30
N ALA A 230 -27.15 6.01 -9.17
CA ALA A 230 -27.88 4.75 -8.96
C ALA A 230 -27.58 3.70 -10.05
N ASN A 231 -27.34 4.11 -11.29
CA ASN A 231 -27.17 3.23 -12.44
C ASN A 231 -25.76 3.25 -13.04
N ARG A 232 -24.78 3.91 -12.39
CA ARG A 232 -23.43 4.06 -12.93
C ARG A 232 -22.38 3.98 -11.84
N ALA A 233 -21.40 3.14 -12.06
CA ALA A 233 -20.18 3.06 -11.28
C ALA A 233 -18.97 3.19 -12.21
N VAL A 234 -17.85 3.60 -11.64
CA VAL A 234 -16.54 3.60 -12.31
C VAL A 234 -15.54 2.83 -11.46
N ALA A 235 -14.52 2.26 -12.10
CA ALA A 235 -13.44 1.58 -11.43
C ALA A 235 -12.09 1.91 -12.03
N THR A 236 -11.09 1.97 -11.17
CA THR A 236 -9.68 2.09 -11.52
C THR A 236 -8.83 1.35 -10.49
N GLY A 237 -7.58 1.11 -10.80
CA GLY A 237 -6.64 0.43 -9.90
C GLY A 237 -5.48 -0.18 -10.64
N ASP A 238 -4.88 -1.19 -10.01
CA ASP A 238 -3.72 -1.90 -10.49
C ASP A 238 -3.95 -3.38 -10.60
N PHE A 239 -3.35 -3.99 -11.62
CA PHE A 239 -3.04 -5.41 -11.66
C PHE A 239 -1.52 -5.56 -11.68
N ALA A 240 -0.92 -6.02 -10.59
CA ALA A 240 0.49 -6.38 -10.50
C ALA A 240 0.68 -7.84 -10.92
N LEU A 241 1.47 -8.10 -11.97
CA LEU A 241 1.50 -9.36 -12.69
C LEU A 241 2.92 -9.73 -13.13
N THR A 242 3.15 -11.01 -13.35
CA THR A 242 4.29 -11.47 -14.14
C THR A 242 4.03 -11.34 -15.65
N ALA A 243 5.07 -11.38 -16.47
CA ALA A 243 4.95 -11.26 -17.94
C ALA A 243 3.97 -12.27 -18.55
N GLY A 244 3.92 -13.50 -18.02
CA GLY A 244 3.05 -14.56 -18.54
C GLY A 244 1.55 -14.31 -18.34
N GLN A 245 1.17 -13.47 -17.37
CA GLN A 245 -0.23 -13.17 -17.06
C GLN A 245 -0.79 -11.98 -17.87
N LEU A 246 0.10 -11.13 -18.44
CA LEU A 246 -0.30 -9.91 -19.15
C LEU A 246 -1.26 -10.13 -20.33
N PRO A 247 -1.00 -11.05 -21.28
CA PRO A 247 -1.85 -11.18 -22.45
C PRO A 247 -3.28 -11.57 -22.11
N GLN A 248 -3.47 -12.46 -21.14
CA GLN A 248 -4.77 -12.92 -20.70
C GLN A 248 -5.54 -11.81 -19.99
N LEU A 249 -4.86 -11.03 -19.10
CA LEU A 249 -5.48 -9.87 -18.47
C LEU A 249 -5.95 -8.83 -19.49
N LEU A 250 -5.05 -8.43 -20.40
CA LEU A 250 -5.37 -7.39 -21.40
C LEU A 250 -6.54 -7.82 -22.30
N SER A 251 -6.57 -9.10 -22.69
CA SER A 251 -7.68 -9.68 -23.45
C SER A 251 -8.99 -9.67 -22.66
N ALA A 252 -8.95 -10.02 -21.37
CA ALA A 252 -10.13 -10.01 -20.51
C ALA A 252 -10.68 -8.60 -20.30
N LEU A 253 -9.82 -7.61 -20.03
CA LEU A 253 -10.21 -6.22 -19.88
C LEU A 253 -10.90 -5.71 -21.16
N ALA A 254 -10.25 -5.87 -22.30
CA ALA A 254 -10.78 -5.42 -23.60
C ALA A 254 -12.08 -6.12 -23.97
N GLY A 255 -12.20 -7.44 -23.74
CA GLY A 255 -13.39 -8.23 -24.01
C GLY A 255 -14.61 -7.84 -23.17
N HIS A 256 -14.40 -7.12 -22.07
CA HIS A 256 -15.45 -6.67 -21.16
C HIS A 256 -15.61 -5.13 -21.12
N GLY A 257 -15.01 -4.41 -22.07
CA GLY A 257 -15.16 -2.95 -22.19
C GLY A 257 -14.43 -2.15 -21.09
N VAL A 258 -13.42 -2.75 -20.45
CA VAL A 258 -12.53 -2.06 -19.50
C VAL A 258 -11.24 -1.69 -20.24
N THR A 259 -10.86 -0.43 -20.18
CA THR A 259 -9.67 0.09 -20.86
C THR A 259 -8.43 -0.09 -19.99
N ALA A 260 -7.40 -0.75 -20.49
CA ALA A 260 -6.07 -0.66 -19.90
C ALA A 260 -5.49 0.73 -20.21
N THR A 261 -5.18 1.50 -19.17
CA THR A 261 -4.71 2.90 -19.32
C THR A 261 -3.21 3.02 -19.32
N ALA A 262 -2.50 2.06 -18.71
CA ALA A 262 -1.05 1.97 -18.74
C ALA A 262 -0.58 0.53 -18.52
N VAL A 263 0.59 0.18 -19.10
CA VAL A 263 1.36 -1.04 -18.81
C VAL A 263 2.79 -0.60 -18.53
N HIS A 264 3.28 -0.80 -17.30
CA HIS A 264 4.55 -0.23 -16.87
C HIS A 264 5.14 -0.99 -15.66
N HIS A 265 6.21 -0.48 -15.05
CA HIS A 265 6.77 -1.00 -13.80
C HIS A 265 6.62 0.03 -12.69
N HIS A 266 6.53 -0.43 -11.43
CA HIS A 266 6.68 0.40 -10.23
C HIS A 266 8.03 0.19 -9.54
N LEU A 267 8.68 -0.95 -9.79
CA LEU A 267 9.91 -1.38 -9.11
C LEU A 267 11.07 -1.42 -10.11
N VAL A 268 12.28 -1.26 -9.63
CA VAL A 268 13.52 -1.37 -10.41
C VAL A 268 14.42 -2.40 -9.75
N GLY A 269 14.88 -3.39 -10.53
CA GLY A 269 15.73 -4.45 -10.01
C GLY A 269 15.03 -5.47 -9.12
N GLU A 270 13.73 -5.60 -9.25
CA GLU A 270 12.93 -6.60 -8.56
C GLU A 270 13.01 -7.99 -9.23
N GLU A 271 12.85 -9.03 -8.41
CA GLU A 271 12.78 -10.43 -8.83
C GLU A 271 11.61 -11.15 -8.12
N PRO A 272 10.71 -11.83 -8.86
CA PRO A 272 10.62 -11.83 -10.33
C PRO A 272 10.25 -10.45 -10.88
N LYS A 273 10.48 -10.22 -12.18
CA LYS A 273 10.06 -9.00 -12.86
C LYS A 273 8.54 -8.87 -12.85
N ILE A 274 8.05 -7.70 -12.42
CA ILE A 274 6.63 -7.40 -12.29
C ILE A 274 6.22 -6.27 -13.22
N TYR A 275 5.05 -6.43 -13.80
CA TYR A 275 4.37 -5.43 -14.61
C TYR A 275 3.09 -5.00 -13.91
N PHE A 276 2.77 -3.73 -14.04
CA PHE A 276 1.55 -3.13 -13.53
C PHE A 276 0.67 -2.70 -14.68
N VAL A 277 -0.61 -3.00 -14.59
CA VAL A 277 -1.62 -2.60 -15.56
C VAL A 277 -2.64 -1.72 -14.84
N HIS A 278 -2.63 -0.42 -15.15
CA HIS A 278 -3.73 0.44 -14.75
C HIS A 278 -4.91 0.27 -15.68
N PHE A 279 -6.09 0.51 -15.18
CA PHE A 279 -7.32 0.36 -15.95
C PHE A 279 -8.36 1.41 -15.59
N TRP A 280 -9.28 1.65 -16.51
CA TRP A 280 -10.49 2.43 -16.33
C TRP A 280 -11.68 1.68 -16.86
N GLY A 281 -12.75 1.59 -16.05
CA GLY A 281 -14.05 1.02 -16.44
C GLY A 281 -15.20 1.90 -15.99
N ALA A 282 -16.25 2.04 -16.81
CA ALA A 282 -17.46 2.77 -16.49
C ALA A 282 -18.69 2.00 -17.02
N ALA A 283 -19.54 1.53 -16.12
CA ALA A 283 -20.73 0.73 -16.46
C ALA A 283 -21.73 0.73 -15.28
N PRO A 284 -22.91 0.12 -15.41
CA PRO A 284 -23.71 -0.30 -14.26
C PRO A 284 -22.87 -1.18 -13.32
N LEU A 285 -23.06 -1.01 -12.00
CA LEU A 285 -22.20 -1.64 -10.99
C LEU A 285 -22.02 -3.16 -11.20
N THR A 286 -23.11 -3.87 -11.45
CA THR A 286 -23.09 -5.35 -11.65
C THR A 286 -22.28 -5.77 -12.87
N ASP A 287 -22.36 -5.02 -13.96
CA ASP A 287 -21.63 -5.32 -15.19
C ASP A 287 -20.16 -5.02 -15.03
N LEU A 288 -19.83 -3.89 -14.39
CA LEU A 288 -18.46 -3.52 -14.06
C LEU A 288 -17.80 -4.57 -13.14
N LEU A 289 -18.49 -5.03 -12.10
CA LEU A 289 -17.99 -6.05 -11.20
C LEU A 289 -17.80 -7.41 -11.90
N ARG A 290 -18.66 -7.77 -12.84
CA ARG A 290 -18.49 -8.98 -13.68
C ARG A 290 -17.23 -8.87 -14.55
N ALA A 291 -17.00 -7.73 -15.18
CA ALA A 291 -15.80 -7.45 -15.95
C ALA A 291 -14.51 -7.56 -15.11
N LEU A 292 -14.50 -6.95 -13.93
CA LEU A 292 -13.37 -7.00 -13.01
C LEU A 292 -13.12 -8.41 -12.46
N ARG A 293 -14.20 -9.17 -12.19
CA ARG A 293 -14.07 -10.58 -11.79
C ARG A 293 -13.45 -11.42 -12.90
N ALA A 294 -13.87 -11.24 -14.15
CA ALA A 294 -13.27 -11.93 -15.29
C ALA A 294 -11.79 -11.57 -15.47
N ALA A 295 -11.42 -10.31 -15.29
CA ALA A 295 -10.01 -9.87 -15.31
C ALA A 295 -9.19 -10.53 -14.19
N LEU A 296 -9.71 -10.59 -12.96
CA LEU A 296 -9.06 -11.26 -11.84
C LEU A 296 -8.89 -12.77 -12.09
N ASP A 297 -9.87 -13.42 -12.72
CA ASP A 297 -9.79 -14.86 -13.04
C ASP A 297 -8.79 -15.14 -14.16
N ALA A 298 -8.68 -14.24 -15.13
CA ALA A 298 -7.67 -14.32 -16.20
C ALA A 298 -6.23 -14.03 -15.71
N SER A 299 -6.08 -13.50 -14.51
CA SER A 299 -4.79 -13.14 -13.89
C SER A 299 -4.22 -14.22 -12.95
N LYS A 300 -4.86 -15.40 -12.88
CA LYS A 300 -4.44 -16.52 -12.02
C LYS A 300 -3.38 -17.42 -12.62
#